data_886cd1f39c74d913ae58456eeea55257
#
_entry.id   886cd1f39c74d913ae58456eeea55257
#
_cell.length_a   1.000
_cell.length_b   1.000
_cell.length_c   1.000
_cell.angle_alpha   90.00
_cell.angle_beta   90.00
_cell.angle_gamma   90.00
#
_symmetry.space_group_name_H-M   'P 1'
#
loop_
_entity.id
_entity.type
_entity.pdbx_description
1 polymer ?
#
loop_
_entity_poly.entity_id
_entity_poly.type
_entity_poly.pdbx_seq_one_letter_code
_entity_poly.pdbx_strand_id
1 'polypeptide(L)'
;AIYDTYADDKLVAYKQRGGKLLFIHGMSDPIFSAFDTVDYYERLAANNGGVAATQSFARTFLVPGMNHGSGGPATDNFDSIQTMVDWVEKGIAPQSIAAKALPTNTDFPNRTRPLCPNPQFAKYKGSGSVEDARSFVCSAS
;
A
#
# COMPACT_ATOMS: atom_id res chain seq x y z
N ALA A 1 -23.72 -8.60 -10.15
CA ALA A 1 -22.85 -9.80 -10.19
C ALA A 1 -22.29 -10.10 -8.80
N ILE A 2 -22.05 -11.38 -8.48
CA ILE A 2 -21.60 -11.81 -7.13
C ILE A 2 -20.20 -11.24 -6.79
N TYR A 3 -19.41 -10.91 -7.81
CA TYR A 3 -18.04 -10.39 -7.67
C TYR A 3 -17.92 -8.92 -8.08
N ASP A 4 -19.02 -8.19 -8.11
CA ASP A 4 -19.02 -6.78 -8.50
C ASP A 4 -18.63 -5.90 -7.30
N THR A 5 -17.37 -5.50 -7.24
CA THR A 5 -16.86 -4.58 -6.22
C THR A 5 -17.37 -3.15 -6.40
N TYR A 6 -18.08 -2.85 -7.49
CA TYR A 6 -18.72 -1.56 -7.72
C TYR A 6 -20.06 -1.42 -6.99
N ALA A 7 -20.65 -2.52 -6.51
CA ALA A 7 -22.00 -2.53 -5.95
C ALA A 7 -22.10 -1.87 -4.56
N ASP A 8 -21.02 -1.90 -3.74
CA ASP A 8 -20.98 -1.24 -2.41
C ASP A 8 -19.60 -0.61 -2.16
N ASP A 9 -19.38 0.53 -2.75
CA ASP A 9 -18.15 1.33 -2.55
C ASP A 9 -18.22 2.29 -1.35
N LYS A 10 -19.32 2.30 -0.62
CA LYS A 10 -19.46 3.08 0.64
C LYS A 10 -19.05 2.30 1.87
N LEU A 11 -19.16 1.00 1.84
CA LEU A 11 -18.80 0.07 2.91
C LEU A 11 -19.36 0.50 4.29
N VAL A 12 -20.61 1.00 4.32
CA VAL A 12 -21.20 1.61 5.53
C VAL A 12 -21.22 0.63 6.69
N ALA A 13 -21.77 -0.57 6.49
CA ALA A 13 -21.86 -1.57 7.54
C ALA A 13 -20.47 -2.08 7.99
N TYR A 14 -19.51 -2.14 7.07
CA TYR A 14 -18.12 -2.53 7.38
C TYR A 14 -17.44 -1.49 8.28
N LYS A 15 -17.57 -0.20 7.95
CA LYS A 15 -17.03 0.90 8.75
C LYS A 15 -17.66 0.97 10.13
N GLN A 16 -18.99 0.79 10.22
CA GLN A 16 -19.72 0.82 11.50
C GLN A 16 -19.22 -0.24 12.48
N ARG A 17 -18.72 -1.38 11.98
CA ARG A 17 -18.09 -2.42 12.81
C ARG A 17 -16.61 -2.17 13.12
N GLY A 18 -16.07 -1.01 12.73
CA GLY A 18 -14.66 -0.69 12.93
C GLY A 18 -13.70 -1.41 11.98
N GLY A 19 -14.21 -1.99 10.89
CA GLY A 19 -13.42 -2.74 9.91
C GLY A 19 -12.28 -1.92 9.31
N LYS A 20 -11.16 -2.57 9.03
CA LYS A 20 -9.98 -1.96 8.41
C LYS A 20 -9.61 -2.71 7.14
N LEU A 21 -9.26 -1.97 6.07
CA LEU A 21 -8.85 -2.51 4.78
C LEU A 21 -7.43 -2.08 4.46
N LEU A 22 -6.61 -3.04 4.09
CA LEU A 22 -5.26 -2.82 3.61
C LEU A 22 -5.14 -3.44 2.22
N PHE A 23 -5.04 -2.59 1.20
CA PHE A 23 -4.76 -3.01 -0.17
C PHE A 23 -3.26 -2.92 -0.41
N ILE A 24 -2.66 -4.00 -0.90
CA ILE A 24 -1.27 -4.02 -1.32
C ILE A 24 -1.21 -4.61 -2.73
N HIS A 25 -0.64 -3.88 -3.68
CA HIS A 25 -0.62 -4.29 -5.08
C HIS A 25 0.76 -4.02 -5.70
N GLY A 26 1.27 -5.02 -6.42
CA GLY A 26 2.51 -4.89 -7.20
C GLY A 26 2.27 -4.08 -8.47
N MET A 27 3.08 -3.05 -8.70
CA MET A 27 2.90 -2.20 -9.88
C MET A 27 3.34 -2.87 -11.18
N SER A 28 4.04 -3.99 -11.12
CA SER A 28 4.44 -4.82 -12.26
C SER A 28 3.66 -6.14 -12.32
N ASP A 29 2.48 -6.18 -11.71
CA ASP A 29 1.61 -7.36 -11.73
C ASP A 29 1.20 -7.68 -13.18
N PRO A 30 1.58 -8.85 -13.73
CA PRO A 30 1.25 -9.23 -15.10
C PRO A 30 -0.15 -9.84 -15.23
N ILE A 31 -0.87 -10.06 -14.14
CA ILE A 31 -2.16 -10.74 -14.09
C ILE A 31 -3.30 -9.74 -13.86
N PHE A 32 -3.16 -8.88 -12.86
CA PHE A 32 -4.15 -7.85 -12.51
C PHE A 32 -3.53 -6.46 -12.53
N SER A 33 -4.24 -5.51 -13.12
CA SER A 33 -3.77 -4.14 -13.20
C SER A 33 -3.77 -3.46 -11.83
N ALA A 34 -2.64 -2.91 -11.41
CA ALA A 34 -2.58 -2.07 -10.22
C ALA A 34 -3.47 -0.81 -10.36
N PHE A 35 -3.73 -0.36 -11.59
CA PHE A 35 -4.62 0.78 -11.84
C PHE A 35 -6.07 0.46 -11.50
N ASP A 36 -6.52 -0.78 -11.61
CA ASP A 36 -7.88 -1.16 -11.19
C ASP A 36 -8.04 -1.05 -9.67
N THR A 37 -7.00 -1.39 -8.91
CA THR A 37 -6.97 -1.19 -7.46
C THR A 37 -6.95 0.30 -7.10
N VAL A 38 -6.22 1.12 -7.83
CA VAL A 38 -6.19 2.58 -7.64
C VAL A 38 -7.57 3.18 -7.94
N ASP A 39 -8.17 2.83 -9.08
CA ASP A 39 -9.50 3.30 -9.47
C ASP A 39 -10.57 2.91 -8.44
N TYR A 40 -10.55 1.68 -7.96
CA TYR A 40 -11.43 1.27 -6.87
C TYR A 40 -11.23 2.12 -5.61
N TYR A 41 -9.98 2.34 -5.21
CA TYR A 41 -9.66 3.14 -4.01
C TYR A 41 -10.07 4.61 -4.17
N GLU A 42 -9.90 5.19 -5.35
CA GLU A 42 -10.32 6.58 -5.64
C GLU A 42 -11.84 6.73 -5.58
N ARG A 43 -12.60 5.77 -6.13
CA ARG A 43 -14.08 5.75 -6.00
C ARG A 43 -14.51 5.55 -4.55
N LEU A 44 -13.85 4.64 -3.82
CA LEU A 44 -14.08 4.45 -2.39
C LEU A 44 -13.85 5.77 -1.64
N ALA A 45 -12.77 6.49 -1.96
CA ALA A 45 -12.46 7.77 -1.35
C ALA A 45 -13.50 8.84 -1.70
N ALA A 46 -13.89 8.96 -2.95
CA ALA A 46 -14.93 9.91 -3.38
C ALA A 46 -16.26 9.69 -2.64
N ASN A 47 -16.64 8.43 -2.40
CA ASN A 47 -17.87 8.06 -1.72
C ASN A 47 -17.80 8.12 -0.18
N ASN A 48 -16.59 8.36 0.37
CA ASN A 48 -16.36 8.38 1.83
C ASN A 48 -15.76 9.70 2.36
N GLY A 49 -15.93 10.81 1.64
CA GLY A 49 -15.47 12.12 2.09
C GLY A 49 -14.02 12.45 1.74
N GLY A 50 -13.46 11.78 0.75
CA GLY A 50 -12.12 11.99 0.24
C GLY A 50 -11.06 11.07 0.85
N VAL A 51 -9.84 11.19 0.34
CA VAL A 51 -8.70 10.32 0.72
C VAL A 51 -8.42 10.37 2.22
N ALA A 52 -8.37 11.55 2.81
CA ALA A 52 -8.06 11.71 4.24
C ALA A 52 -9.08 11.00 5.14
N ALA A 53 -10.38 11.12 4.83
CA ALA A 53 -11.43 10.43 5.57
C ALA A 53 -11.35 8.92 5.37
N THR A 54 -11.11 8.46 4.14
CA THR A 54 -11.00 7.05 3.79
C THR A 54 -9.80 6.38 4.46
N GLN A 55 -8.68 7.07 4.61
CA GLN A 55 -7.49 6.55 5.27
C GLN A 55 -7.68 6.23 6.75
N SER A 56 -8.80 6.63 7.36
CA SER A 56 -9.17 6.20 8.71
C SER A 56 -9.56 4.72 8.79
N PHE A 57 -9.99 4.10 7.67
CA PHE A 57 -10.42 2.70 7.64
C PHE A 57 -9.88 1.89 6.44
N ALA A 58 -9.42 2.54 5.38
CA ALA A 58 -8.89 1.87 4.19
C ALA A 58 -7.63 2.57 3.69
N ARG A 59 -6.57 1.82 3.44
CA ARG A 59 -5.30 2.32 2.88
C ARG A 59 -4.81 1.42 1.77
N THR A 60 -4.23 2.02 0.74
CA THR A 60 -3.66 1.33 -0.41
C THR A 60 -2.17 1.59 -0.47
N PHE A 61 -1.39 0.54 -0.63
CA PHE A 61 0.06 0.59 -0.80
C PHE A 61 0.44 -0.05 -2.12
N LEU A 62 1.06 0.72 -2.99
CA LEU A 62 1.58 0.23 -4.26
C LEU A 62 3.05 -0.12 -4.09
N VAL A 63 3.46 -1.28 -4.61
CA VAL A 63 4.83 -1.77 -4.49
C VAL A 63 5.50 -1.71 -5.87
N PRO A 64 6.38 -0.71 -6.10
CA PRO A 64 7.07 -0.57 -7.37
C PRO A 64 7.89 -1.82 -7.73
N GLY A 65 7.78 -2.28 -8.97
CA GLY A 65 8.51 -3.43 -9.49
C GLY A 65 8.03 -4.81 -9.04
N MET A 66 7.12 -4.88 -8.06
CA MET A 66 6.60 -6.17 -7.59
C MET A 66 5.62 -6.78 -8.59
N ASN A 67 5.77 -8.06 -8.83
CA ASN A 67 4.84 -8.88 -9.61
C ASN A 67 3.58 -9.22 -8.80
N HIS A 68 2.85 -10.26 -9.21
CA HIS A 68 1.66 -10.73 -8.50
C HIS A 68 2.00 -11.32 -7.13
N GLY A 69 1.76 -10.55 -6.08
CA GLY A 69 1.98 -10.95 -4.68
C GLY A 69 3.44 -10.95 -4.20
N SER A 70 4.42 -11.21 -5.08
CA SER A 70 5.85 -11.18 -4.76
C SER A 70 6.69 -11.27 -6.03
N GLY A 71 8.02 -11.09 -5.89
CA GLY A 71 8.98 -11.20 -6.98
C GLY A 71 9.07 -9.93 -7.84
N GLY A 72 9.97 -9.96 -8.82
CA GLY A 72 10.35 -8.79 -9.62
C GLY A 72 11.42 -7.93 -8.94
N PRO A 73 11.87 -6.84 -9.59
CA PRO A 73 12.88 -5.93 -9.04
C PRO A 73 12.29 -5.01 -7.96
N ALA A 74 11.87 -5.57 -6.83
CA ALA A 74 11.05 -4.92 -5.83
C ALA A 74 11.58 -5.06 -4.41
N THR A 75 11.04 -4.27 -3.48
CA THR A 75 11.12 -4.49 -2.04
C THR A 75 9.83 -5.19 -1.60
N ASP A 76 9.75 -6.48 -1.86
CA ASP A 76 8.55 -7.32 -1.76
C ASP A 76 8.48 -8.15 -0.46
N ASN A 77 9.43 -7.91 0.47
CA ASN A 77 9.43 -8.52 1.78
C ASN A 77 9.02 -7.49 2.85
N PHE A 78 7.78 -7.58 3.29
CA PHE A 78 7.16 -6.71 4.29
C PHE A 78 6.12 -7.49 5.10
N ASP A 79 5.83 -7.04 6.32
CA ASP A 79 4.88 -7.69 7.22
C ASP A 79 3.52 -6.99 7.19
N SER A 80 2.66 -7.40 6.25
CA SER A 80 1.29 -6.90 6.13
C SER A 80 0.39 -7.37 7.27
N ILE A 81 0.64 -8.56 7.80
CA ILE A 81 -0.17 -9.13 8.89
C ILE A 81 0.06 -8.33 10.17
N GLN A 82 1.33 -8.12 10.57
CA GLN A 82 1.63 -7.31 11.75
C GLN A 82 1.14 -5.87 11.59
N THR A 83 1.24 -5.31 10.37
CA THR A 83 0.68 -3.99 10.05
C THR A 83 -0.83 -3.93 10.32
N MET A 84 -1.59 -4.96 9.94
CA MET A 84 -3.03 -5.03 10.22
C MET A 84 -3.34 -5.25 11.69
N VAL A 85 -2.58 -6.11 12.38
CA VAL A 85 -2.72 -6.35 13.83
C VAL A 85 -2.52 -5.03 14.59
N ASP A 86 -1.47 -4.29 14.28
CA ASP A 86 -1.20 -3.00 14.92
C ASP A 86 -2.32 -1.99 14.66
N TRP A 87 -2.87 -1.98 13.45
CA TRP A 87 -3.97 -1.07 13.12
C TRP A 87 -5.27 -1.44 13.84
N VAL A 88 -5.64 -2.72 13.82
CA VAL A 88 -6.92 -3.18 14.38
C VAL A 88 -6.88 -3.21 15.91
N GLU A 89 -5.82 -3.77 16.51
CA GLU A 89 -5.76 -4.02 17.94
C GLU A 89 -5.20 -2.85 18.75
N LYS A 90 -4.24 -2.09 18.16
CA LYS A 90 -3.56 -0.98 18.84
C LYS A 90 -3.99 0.40 18.33
N GLY A 91 -4.81 0.46 17.27
CA GLY A 91 -5.23 1.72 16.65
C GLY A 91 -4.11 2.44 15.87
N ILE A 92 -2.98 1.76 15.61
CA ILE A 92 -1.82 2.34 14.92
C ILE A 92 -2.02 2.20 13.41
N ALA A 93 -2.62 3.21 12.80
CA ALA A 93 -2.81 3.24 11.35
C ALA A 93 -1.46 3.36 10.60
N PRO A 94 -1.17 2.51 9.59
CA PRO A 94 0.13 2.48 8.94
C PRO A 94 0.39 3.74 8.11
N GLN A 95 1.27 4.61 8.57
CA GLN A 95 1.74 5.79 7.83
C GLN A 95 2.78 5.41 6.75
N SER A 96 3.43 4.29 6.93
CA SER A 96 4.28 3.61 5.96
C SER A 96 4.44 2.16 6.39
N ILE A 97 4.83 1.29 5.44
CA ILE A 97 5.21 -0.09 5.74
C ILE A 97 6.69 -0.24 5.39
N ALA A 98 7.48 -0.72 6.33
CA ALA A 98 8.89 -1.02 6.08
C ALA A 98 9.00 -2.23 5.16
N ALA A 99 9.70 -2.05 4.04
CA ALA A 99 9.88 -3.11 3.05
C ALA A 99 11.35 -3.25 2.67
N LYS A 100 11.75 -4.47 2.34
CA LYS A 100 13.09 -4.81 1.87
C LYS A 100 13.01 -5.77 0.68
N ALA A 101 14.04 -5.80 -0.13
CA ALA A 101 14.18 -6.81 -1.18
C ALA A 101 14.34 -8.20 -0.54
N LEU A 102 13.73 -9.22 -1.15
CA LEU A 102 13.98 -10.60 -0.76
C LEU A 102 15.47 -10.97 -0.96
N PRO A 103 16.03 -11.90 -0.18
CA PRO A 103 17.42 -12.34 -0.35
C PRO A 103 17.71 -12.92 -1.74
N THR A 104 16.68 -13.38 -2.45
CA THR A 104 16.77 -13.91 -3.81
C THR A 104 16.74 -12.82 -4.89
N ASN A 105 16.52 -11.56 -4.51
CA ASN A 105 16.55 -10.45 -5.45
C ASN A 105 17.99 -10.10 -5.83
N THR A 106 18.36 -10.35 -7.08
CA THR A 106 19.69 -10.07 -7.62
C THR A 106 19.82 -8.67 -8.19
N ASP A 107 18.71 -8.01 -8.54
CA ASP A 107 18.72 -6.68 -9.14
C ASP A 107 19.04 -5.60 -8.09
N PHE A 108 18.47 -5.76 -6.90
CA PHE A 108 18.60 -4.79 -5.82
C PHE A 108 18.83 -5.50 -4.47
N PRO A 109 19.94 -6.21 -4.30
CA PRO A 109 20.20 -6.95 -3.06
C PRO A 109 20.27 -5.97 -1.87
N ASN A 110 19.60 -6.33 -0.79
CA ASN A 110 19.51 -5.56 0.46
C ASN A 110 18.81 -4.19 0.37
N ARG A 111 18.18 -3.84 -0.77
CA ARG A 111 17.42 -2.60 -0.88
C ARG A 111 16.31 -2.56 0.15
N THR A 112 16.15 -1.41 0.78
CA THR A 112 15.01 -1.10 1.65
C THR A 112 14.25 0.12 1.14
N ARG A 113 12.92 0.16 1.35
CA ARG A 113 12.06 1.29 0.98
C ARG A 113 10.90 1.41 1.97
N PRO A 114 10.43 2.61 2.29
CA PRO A 114 9.10 2.75 2.85
C PRO A 114 8.08 2.54 1.74
N LEU A 115 7.11 1.65 1.93
CA LEU A 115 5.89 1.68 1.14
C LEU A 115 5.01 2.78 1.73
N CYS A 116 4.50 3.65 0.89
CA CYS A 116 3.71 4.81 1.30
C CYS A 116 2.24 4.63 0.94
N PRO A 117 1.30 5.12 1.79
CA PRO A 117 -0.10 5.02 1.47
C PRO A 117 -0.46 5.93 0.29
N ASN A 118 -1.11 5.39 -0.74
CA ASN A 118 -1.58 6.14 -1.90
C ASN A 118 -2.45 7.33 -1.45
N PRO A 119 -2.28 8.56 -2.00
CA PRO A 119 -1.48 8.91 -3.19
C PRO A 119 -0.01 9.28 -2.92
N GLN A 120 0.51 9.03 -1.72
CA GLN A 120 1.91 9.28 -1.40
C GLN A 120 2.83 8.23 -2.05
N PHE A 121 4.08 8.62 -2.27
CA PHE A 121 5.16 7.76 -2.76
C PHE A 121 6.44 8.01 -1.96
N ALA A 122 7.38 7.07 -2.04
CA ALA A 122 8.69 7.22 -1.41
C ALA A 122 9.54 8.23 -2.19
N LYS A 123 9.62 9.46 -1.67
CA LYS A 123 10.41 10.55 -2.25
C LYS A 123 11.81 10.56 -1.66
N TYR A 124 12.84 10.56 -2.51
CA TYR A 124 14.22 10.68 -2.07
C TYR A 124 14.49 12.06 -1.48
N LYS A 125 15.17 12.09 -0.33
CA LYS A 125 15.49 13.33 0.41
C LYS A 125 16.62 14.16 -0.19
N GLY A 126 17.30 13.63 -1.24
CA GLY A 126 18.44 14.28 -1.87
C GLY A 126 19.79 13.96 -1.22
N SER A 127 19.82 13.14 -0.18
CA SER A 127 21.05 12.75 0.52
C SER A 127 20.94 11.33 1.08
N GLY A 128 22.07 10.66 1.30
CA GLY A 128 22.17 9.29 1.76
C GLY A 128 22.13 8.27 0.62
N SER A 129 22.20 6.98 0.95
CA SER A 129 22.16 5.91 -0.04
C SER A 129 20.77 5.77 -0.64
N VAL A 130 20.69 5.67 -1.96
CA VAL A 130 19.45 5.35 -2.67
C VAL A 130 18.96 3.91 -2.41
N GLU A 131 19.76 3.06 -1.78
CA GLU A 131 19.35 1.70 -1.39
C GLU A 131 18.76 1.63 0.02
N ASP A 132 18.80 2.72 0.78
CA ASP A 132 18.39 2.76 2.19
C ASP A 132 17.07 3.53 2.35
N ALA A 133 16.07 2.90 2.98
CA ALA A 133 14.78 3.50 3.28
C ALA A 133 14.89 4.82 4.07
N ARG A 134 15.92 4.99 4.91
CA ARG A 134 16.17 6.22 5.68
C ARG A 134 16.41 7.45 4.80
N SER A 135 16.79 7.24 3.55
CA SER A 135 17.00 8.31 2.56
C SER A 135 15.71 8.78 1.88
N PHE A 136 14.56 8.24 2.28
CA PHE A 136 13.25 8.52 1.70
C PHE A 136 12.25 9.02 2.73
N VAL A 137 11.23 9.69 2.23
CA VAL A 137 10.06 10.12 3.00
C VAL A 137 8.80 9.90 2.16
N CYS A 138 7.68 9.55 2.81
CA CYS A 138 6.38 9.51 2.14
C CYS A 138 5.91 10.93 1.84
N SER A 139 5.63 11.23 0.58
CA SER A 139 5.20 12.55 0.11
C SER A 139 4.22 12.40 -1.04
N ALA A 140 3.27 13.32 -1.14
CA ALA A 140 2.33 13.42 -2.26
C ALA A 140 2.86 14.34 -3.40
N SER A 141 4.02 14.99 -3.19
CA SER A 141 4.63 15.95 -4.14
C SER A 141 6.15 15.92 -4.03
#